data_2d3693966689ab2349a31594038ab3b5
#
_entry.id   2d3693966689ab2349a31594038ab3b5
#
_cell.length_a   1.000
_cell.length_b   1.000
_cell.length_c   1.000
_cell.angle_alpha   90.00
_cell.angle_beta   90.00
_cell.angle_gamma   90.00
#
_symmetry.space_group_name_H-M   'P 1'
#
loop_
_entity.id
_entity.type
_entity.pdbx_description
1 polymer ?
#
loop_
_entity_poly.entity_id
_entity_poly.type
_entity_poly.pdbx_seq_one_letter_code
_entity_poly.pdbx_strand_id
1 'polypeptide(L)'
;MKPIQSSDILVDDRVIFNSDDLHNAGKGLRFAMPALGEFASGFVVRFHGKPYAYVNQCAHVSIELDWNQGEFFNTQKDYLICATHGAHYQPDTGFCVMGPCKGKRLKPLAVIEQDQQIVISLGSQNPIT
;
A
#
# COMPACT_ATOMS: atom_id res chain seq x y z
N MET A 1 25.38 2.64 9.23
CA MET A 1 25.32 2.75 9.08
C MET A 1 25.06 2.96 9.02
N LYS A 2 24.87 2.54 9.33
CA LYS A 2 24.53 2.47 9.51
C LYS A 2 24.12 2.47 9.21
N PRO A 3 23.98 2.22 9.30
CA PRO A 3 23.56 2.09 9.18
C PRO A 3 22.94 2.26 9.35
N ILE A 4 22.63 2.21 9.56
CA ILE A 4 22.06 2.39 9.76
C ILE A 4 21.55 2.37 10.03
N GLN A 5 21.54 2.29 10.32
CA GLN A 5 21.20 2.22 10.81
C GLN A 5 20.43 1.91 11.10
N SER A 6 20.14 1.78 11.19
CA SER A 6 19.18 0.77 11.45
C SER A 6 18.36 1.01 12.71
N SER A 7 18.89 1.61 13.63
CA SER A 7 18.14 1.93 14.83
C SER A 7 17.01 2.89 14.55
N ASP A 8 17.18 3.74 13.58
CA ASP A 8 16.13 4.65 13.17
C ASP A 8 14.91 3.89 12.66
N ILE A 9 15.15 2.79 12.00
CA ILE A 9 14.06 1.99 11.46
C ILE A 9 13.22 1.43 12.59
N LEU A 10 13.87 0.99 13.65
CA LEU A 10 13.15 0.41 14.77
C LEU A 10 12.26 1.43 15.46
N VAL A 11 12.74 2.64 15.57
CA VAL A 11 12.00 3.68 16.29
C VAL A 11 10.86 4.22 15.44
N ASP A 12 11.18 4.56 14.20
CA ASP A 12 10.24 5.25 13.35
C ASP A 12 9.33 4.31 12.58
N ASP A 13 9.80 3.13 12.31
CA ASP A 13 9.02 2.15 11.59
C ASP A 13 8.48 2.73 10.30
N ARG A 14 9.37 3.23 9.46
CA ARG A 14 9.02 3.86 8.19
C ARG A 14 9.68 3.15 7.04
N VAL A 15 9.03 3.26 5.87
CA VAL A 15 9.57 2.75 4.62
C VAL A 15 9.73 3.93 3.69
N ILE A 16 10.88 4.02 3.02
CA ILE A 16 11.19 5.16 2.15
C ILE A 16 11.53 4.63 0.77
N PHE A 17 10.87 5.21 -0.23
CA PHE A 17 11.13 4.93 -1.62
C PHE A 17 11.52 6.20 -2.35
N ASN A 18 12.23 6.03 -3.47
CA ASN A 18 12.53 7.13 -4.36
C ASN A 18 11.28 7.48 -5.15
N SER A 19 10.94 8.77 -5.21
CA SER A 19 9.75 9.21 -5.95
C SER A 19 9.73 8.75 -7.40
N ASP A 20 10.90 8.70 -8.02
CA ASP A 20 10.99 8.33 -9.44
C ASP A 20 10.66 6.87 -9.71
N ASP A 21 10.64 6.05 -8.68
CA ASP A 21 10.32 4.64 -8.84
C ASP A 21 8.82 4.35 -8.84
N LEU A 22 8.00 5.37 -8.66
CA LEU A 22 6.56 5.18 -8.58
C LEU A 22 5.87 6.01 -9.65
N HIS A 23 5.25 5.34 -10.62
CA HIS A 23 4.62 5.98 -11.77
C HIS A 23 3.10 5.97 -11.64
N ASN A 24 2.45 6.96 -12.24
CA ASN A 24 0.98 7.05 -12.23
C ASN A 24 0.35 5.79 -12.77
N ALA A 25 -0.52 5.19 -11.98
CA ALA A 25 -1.26 3.98 -12.34
C ALA A 25 -0.36 2.86 -12.85
N GLY A 26 0.92 2.94 -12.48
CA GLY A 26 1.89 1.93 -12.85
C GLY A 26 2.03 0.88 -11.76
N LYS A 27 3.14 0.15 -11.82
CA LYS A 27 3.41 -0.85 -10.80
C LYS A 27 3.53 -0.21 -9.43
N GLY A 28 2.89 -0.82 -8.44
CA GLY A 28 3.05 -0.41 -7.07
C GLY A 28 4.35 -0.97 -6.48
N LEU A 29 4.79 -0.35 -5.40
CA LEU A 29 5.96 -0.80 -4.68
C LEU A 29 5.50 -1.49 -3.40
N ARG A 30 5.98 -2.71 -3.18
CA ARG A 30 5.59 -3.51 -2.03
C ARG A 30 6.64 -3.42 -0.93
N PHE A 31 6.21 -3.61 0.29
CA PHE A 31 7.13 -3.64 1.42
C PHE A 31 6.58 -4.56 2.49
N ALA A 32 7.47 -5.12 3.30
CA ALA A 32 7.08 -6.02 4.37
C ALA A 32 6.47 -5.24 5.53
N MET A 33 5.50 -5.88 6.19
CA MET A 33 4.89 -5.32 7.40
C MET A 33 4.93 -6.38 8.50
N PRO A 34 6.11 -6.66 9.04
CA PRO A 34 6.26 -7.76 9.99
C PRO A 34 5.43 -7.61 11.26
N ALA A 35 5.08 -6.38 11.63
CA ALA A 35 4.25 -6.18 12.82
C ALA A 35 2.86 -6.77 12.65
N LEU A 36 2.42 -6.98 11.42
CA LEU A 36 1.09 -7.54 11.14
C LEU A 36 1.13 -9.03 10.84
N GLY A 37 2.31 -9.60 10.68
CA GLY A 37 2.44 -11.01 10.40
C GLY A 37 3.66 -11.28 9.55
N GLU A 38 4.08 -12.55 9.55
CA GLU A 38 5.30 -12.96 8.85
C GLU A 38 5.25 -12.66 7.37
N PHE A 39 4.08 -12.85 6.77
CA PHE A 39 3.93 -12.66 5.34
C PHE A 39 3.12 -11.42 4.98
N ALA A 40 2.84 -10.57 5.97
CA ALA A 40 2.06 -9.36 5.71
C ALA A 40 2.87 -8.36 4.92
N SER A 41 2.20 -7.66 4.03
CA SER A 41 2.83 -6.64 3.20
C SER A 41 1.95 -5.43 3.07
N GLY A 42 2.56 -4.35 2.66
CA GLY A 42 1.86 -3.14 2.26
C GLY A 42 2.28 -2.77 0.85
N PHE A 43 1.63 -1.76 0.31
CA PHE A 43 2.01 -1.27 -1.01
C PHE A 43 1.72 0.21 -1.12
N VAL A 44 2.42 0.84 -2.06
CA VAL A 44 2.16 2.23 -2.40
C VAL A 44 1.99 2.31 -3.90
N VAL A 45 1.01 3.10 -4.33
CA VAL A 45 0.74 3.36 -5.75
C VAL A 45 0.66 4.85 -5.96
N ARG A 46 0.84 5.28 -7.21
CA ARG A 46 0.64 6.69 -7.58
C ARG A 46 -0.60 6.79 -8.45
N PHE A 47 -1.45 7.75 -8.11
CA PHE A 47 -2.68 7.97 -8.84
C PHE A 47 -2.94 9.45 -8.92
N HIS A 48 -3.08 9.97 -10.13
CA HIS A 48 -3.27 11.41 -10.38
C HIS A 48 -2.18 12.23 -9.70
N GLY A 49 -0.96 11.74 -9.76
CA GLY A 49 0.21 12.46 -9.29
C GLY A 49 0.53 12.32 -7.81
N LYS A 50 -0.30 11.64 -7.05
CA LYS A 50 -0.12 11.52 -5.60
C LYS A 50 0.09 10.08 -5.18
N PRO A 51 0.89 9.84 -4.13
CA PRO A 51 1.06 8.49 -3.60
C PRO A 51 -0.04 8.14 -2.61
N TYR A 52 -0.46 6.88 -2.66
CA TYR A 52 -1.43 6.32 -1.71
C TYR A 52 -0.92 4.96 -1.28
N ALA A 53 -0.98 4.68 0.02
CA ALA A 53 -0.44 3.45 0.58
C ALA A 53 -1.49 2.72 1.39
N TYR A 54 -1.46 1.41 1.30
CA TYR A 54 -2.44 0.55 1.98
C TYR A 54 -1.79 -0.73 2.44
N VAL A 55 -2.40 -1.35 3.45
CA VAL A 55 -2.07 -2.72 3.79
C VAL A 55 -2.52 -3.60 2.62
N ASN A 56 -1.67 -4.54 2.20
CA ASN A 56 -1.93 -5.38 1.05
C ASN A 56 -2.81 -6.56 1.46
N GLN A 57 -4.08 -6.27 1.67
CA GLN A 57 -5.02 -7.25 2.14
C GLN A 57 -6.40 -6.89 1.62
N CYS A 58 -7.00 -7.80 0.87
CA CYS A 58 -8.32 -7.59 0.33
C CYS A 58 -9.30 -7.39 1.48
N ALA A 59 -10.17 -6.38 1.38
CA ALA A 59 -11.13 -6.11 2.44
C ALA A 59 -12.17 -7.22 2.59
N HIS A 60 -12.29 -8.05 1.57
CA HIS A 60 -13.22 -9.17 1.55
C HIS A 60 -12.66 -10.37 2.31
N VAL A 61 -11.42 -10.74 2.00
CA VAL A 61 -10.75 -11.86 2.66
C VAL A 61 -9.27 -11.50 2.84
N SER A 62 -8.59 -12.26 3.68
CA SER A 62 -7.20 -11.96 4.05
C SER A 62 -6.24 -12.49 3.00
N ILE A 63 -6.30 -11.96 1.79
CA ILE A 63 -5.37 -12.29 0.71
C ILE A 63 -4.81 -11.01 0.13
N GLU A 64 -3.63 -11.12 -0.48
CA GLU A 64 -3.03 -9.97 -1.15
C GLU A 64 -3.78 -9.67 -2.43
N LEU A 65 -3.79 -8.38 -2.82
CA LEU A 65 -4.49 -7.93 -4.01
C LEU A 65 -3.79 -8.36 -5.29
N ASP A 66 -2.46 -8.30 -5.30
CA ASP A 66 -1.69 -8.43 -6.53
C ASP A 66 -1.28 -9.87 -6.79
N TRP A 67 -2.01 -10.53 -7.64
CA TRP A 67 -1.63 -11.85 -8.14
C TRP A 67 -0.23 -11.78 -8.75
N ASN A 68 0.01 -10.78 -9.61
CA ASN A 68 1.33 -10.48 -10.11
C ASN A 68 1.89 -9.34 -9.28
N GLN A 69 3.06 -9.55 -8.66
CA GLN A 69 3.61 -8.58 -7.74
C GLN A 69 3.71 -7.19 -8.35
N GLY A 70 3.15 -6.23 -7.66
CA GLY A 70 3.20 -4.84 -8.08
C GLY A 70 2.04 -4.42 -8.98
N GLU A 71 1.23 -5.34 -9.46
CA GLU A 71 0.15 -4.99 -10.37
C GLU A 71 -1.15 -4.88 -9.62
N PHE A 72 -1.42 -3.67 -9.15
CA PHE A 72 -2.59 -3.39 -8.33
C PHE A 72 -3.73 -2.75 -9.10
N PHE A 73 -3.46 -2.16 -10.26
CA PHE A 73 -4.48 -1.47 -11.03
C PHE A 73 -5.18 -2.41 -12.02
N ASN A 74 -6.46 -2.11 -12.25
CA ASN A 74 -7.20 -2.83 -13.30
C ASN A 74 -6.70 -2.39 -14.68
N THR A 75 -7.25 -3.00 -15.72
CA THR A 75 -6.80 -2.74 -17.10
C THR A 75 -6.97 -1.29 -17.51
N GLN A 76 -8.06 -0.66 -17.08
CA GLN A 76 -8.33 0.74 -17.42
C GLN A 76 -7.51 1.72 -16.58
N LYS A 77 -6.79 1.24 -15.57
CA LYS A 77 -5.96 2.09 -14.73
C LYS A 77 -6.74 3.11 -13.93
N ASP A 78 -7.98 2.80 -13.59
CA ASP A 78 -8.82 3.72 -12.81
C ASP A 78 -9.19 3.19 -11.43
N TYR A 79 -9.02 1.89 -11.17
CA TYR A 79 -9.29 1.31 -9.87
C TYR A 79 -8.19 0.35 -9.48
N LEU A 80 -8.00 0.19 -8.17
CA LEU A 80 -7.23 -0.94 -7.67
C LEU A 80 -8.13 -2.17 -7.70
N ILE A 81 -7.55 -3.34 -7.93
CA ILE A 81 -8.33 -4.56 -8.07
C ILE A 81 -7.69 -5.70 -7.28
N CYS A 82 -8.53 -6.45 -6.59
CA CYS A 82 -8.12 -7.72 -6.02
C CYS A 82 -8.22 -8.76 -7.12
N ALA A 83 -7.07 -9.28 -7.55
CA ALA A 83 -7.04 -10.15 -8.72
C ALA A 83 -7.81 -11.45 -8.52
N THR A 84 -7.95 -11.88 -7.27
CA THR A 84 -8.59 -13.16 -7.00
C THR A 84 -10.11 -13.08 -7.11
N HIS A 85 -10.73 -12.02 -6.60
CA HIS A 85 -12.18 -11.94 -6.52
C HIS A 85 -12.78 -10.75 -7.27
N GLY A 86 -11.96 -9.96 -7.93
CA GLY A 86 -12.47 -8.85 -8.73
C GLY A 86 -13.00 -7.67 -7.95
N ALA A 87 -12.72 -7.59 -6.67
CA ALA A 87 -13.11 -6.41 -5.89
C ALA A 87 -12.35 -5.20 -6.40
N HIS A 88 -13.05 -4.08 -6.61
CA HIS A 88 -12.47 -2.85 -7.12
C HIS A 88 -12.50 -1.78 -6.04
N TYR A 89 -11.40 -1.05 -5.89
CA TYR A 89 -11.25 -0.03 -4.87
C TYR A 89 -10.83 1.28 -5.50
N GLN A 90 -11.35 2.37 -4.96
CA GLN A 90 -10.87 3.69 -5.37
C GLN A 90 -9.42 3.87 -4.93
N PRO A 91 -8.53 4.28 -5.83
CA PRO A 91 -7.11 4.36 -5.46
C PRO A 91 -6.82 5.40 -4.39
N ASP A 92 -7.59 6.49 -4.35
CA ASP A 92 -7.31 7.59 -3.43
C ASP A 92 -7.96 7.42 -2.06
N THR A 93 -9.01 6.63 -1.95
CA THR A 93 -9.68 6.44 -0.66
C THR A 93 -9.61 5.02 -0.15
N GLY A 94 -9.41 4.06 -1.03
CA GLY A 94 -9.40 2.65 -0.67
C GLY A 94 -10.77 2.03 -0.53
N PHE A 95 -11.84 2.78 -0.76
CA PHE A 95 -13.19 2.22 -0.61
C PHE A 95 -13.53 1.29 -1.76
N CYS A 96 -14.15 0.17 -1.40
CA CYS A 96 -14.61 -0.79 -2.38
C CYS A 96 -15.86 -0.24 -3.07
N VAL A 97 -15.82 -0.22 -4.39
CA VAL A 97 -16.94 0.29 -5.19
C VAL A 97 -17.62 -0.82 -6.00
N MET A 98 -17.00 -1.99 -6.07
CA MET A 98 -17.51 -3.07 -6.91
C MET A 98 -17.00 -4.39 -6.38
N GLY A 99 -17.87 -5.39 -6.37
CA GLY A 99 -17.49 -6.73 -5.95
C GLY A 99 -17.94 -7.05 -4.54
N PRO A 100 -17.43 -8.16 -3.98
CA PRO A 100 -17.95 -8.67 -2.70
C PRO A 100 -17.63 -7.82 -1.49
N CYS A 101 -16.72 -6.87 -1.61
CA CYS A 101 -16.33 -6.03 -0.48
C CYS A 101 -17.04 -4.69 -0.46
N LYS A 102 -18.09 -4.53 -1.22
CA LYS A 102 -18.78 -3.26 -1.30
C LYS A 102 -19.17 -2.78 0.09
N GLY A 103 -18.84 -1.52 0.38
CA GLY A 103 -19.06 -0.95 1.72
C GLY A 103 -17.88 -1.06 2.64
N LYS A 104 -16.83 -1.77 2.25
CA LYS A 104 -15.60 -1.90 3.03
C LYS A 104 -14.48 -1.14 2.35
N ARG A 105 -13.32 -1.10 2.97
CA ARG A 105 -12.20 -0.38 2.40
C ARG A 105 -10.88 -1.09 2.72
N LEU A 106 -9.88 -0.80 1.91
CA LEU A 106 -8.51 -1.14 2.24
C LEU A 106 -8.05 -0.30 3.43
N LYS A 107 -7.18 -0.85 4.24
CA LYS A 107 -6.67 -0.13 5.41
C LYS A 107 -5.57 0.83 4.96
N PRO A 108 -5.77 2.13 5.11
CA PRO A 108 -4.78 3.09 4.62
C PRO A 108 -3.59 3.21 5.55
N LEU A 109 -2.46 3.57 4.95
CA LEU A 109 -1.23 3.87 5.67
C LEU A 109 -0.88 5.33 5.41
N ALA A 110 -0.34 5.99 6.41
CA ALA A 110 0.09 7.37 6.25
C ALA A 110 1.26 7.43 5.29
N VAL A 111 1.17 8.32 4.31
CA VAL A 111 2.21 8.48 3.30
C VAL A 111 2.37 9.95 2.98
N ILE A 112 3.61 10.38 2.85
CA ILE A 112 3.92 11.73 2.39
C ILE A 112 4.99 11.64 1.32
N GLU A 113 5.06 12.66 0.48
CA GLU A 113 6.09 12.76 -0.54
C GLU A 113 6.74 14.13 -0.43
N GLN A 114 8.06 14.14 -0.24
CA GLN A 114 8.82 15.36 -0.16
C GLN A 114 10.28 15.07 -0.49
N ASP A 115 10.96 16.06 -1.05
CA ASP A 115 12.38 15.94 -1.36
C ASP A 115 12.68 14.71 -2.22
N GLN A 116 11.76 14.42 -3.14
CA GLN A 116 11.86 13.29 -4.07
C GLN A 116 11.88 11.94 -3.39
N GLN A 117 11.26 11.88 -2.20
CA GLN A 117 11.12 10.64 -1.47
C GLN A 117 9.67 10.43 -1.07
N ILE A 118 9.26 9.16 -1.07
CA ILE A 118 7.96 8.74 -0.59
C ILE A 118 8.19 8.06 0.75
N VAL A 119 7.58 8.59 1.79
CA VAL A 119 7.78 8.09 3.15
C VAL A 119 6.45 7.53 3.66
N ILE A 120 6.46 6.26 4.01
CA ILE A 120 5.28 5.55 4.48
C ILE A 120 5.49 5.22 5.95
N SER A 121 4.55 5.62 6.79
CA SER A 121 4.62 5.37 8.23
C SER A 121 3.82 4.12 8.57
N LEU A 122 4.49 3.16 9.19
CA LEU A 122 3.86 1.88 9.52
C LEU A 122 3.36 1.83 10.97
N GLY A 123 3.91 2.66 11.82
CA GLY A 123 3.58 2.61 13.24
C GLY A 123 2.14 2.90 13.56
N SER A 124 1.44 3.63 12.68
CA SER A 124 0.06 3.97 12.91
C SER A 124 -0.86 2.74 12.87
N GLN A 125 -0.33 1.60 12.48
CA GLN A 125 -1.11 0.37 12.42
C GLN A 125 -1.07 -0.40 13.72
N ASN A 126 -0.42 0.13 14.73
CA ASN A 126 -0.34 -0.54 16.01
C ASN A 126 -1.74 -0.67 16.61
N PRO A 127 -2.19 -1.89 16.90
CA PRO A 127 -3.55 -2.10 17.33
C PRO A 127 -3.86 -1.62 18.75
N ILE A 128 -2.87 -1.38 19.54
CA ILE A 128 -3.14 -0.90 20.90
C ILE A 128 -3.61 0.54 20.93
N THR A 129 -3.42 1.21 19.85
CA THR A 129 -3.88 2.57 19.76
C THR A 129 -5.33 2.61 19.37
#